data_b9a750e7f8145a9a495977088b524f39
#
_entry.id   b9a750e7f8145a9a495977088b524f39
#
_cell.length_a   1.000
_cell.length_b   1.000
_cell.length_c   1.000
_cell.angle_alpha   90.00
_cell.angle_beta   90.00
_cell.angle_gamma   90.00
#
_symmetry.space_group_name_H-M   'P 1'
#
loop_
_entity.id
_entity.type
_entity.pdbx_description
1 polymer ?
#
loop_
_entity_poly.entity_id
_entity_poly.type
_entity_poly.pdbx_seq_one_letter_code
_entity_poly.pdbx_strand_id
1 'polypeptide(L)'
;MTLQGKGFFIWQIRHCEGGDANAIALLASEAGLSHVVIKVADGPAAYNVDLKTGIDLVPAVVDALRGYGIGVWGWHYIYGRDPIIEADIAIQRIKQFDLDGYVLDVEAPFKYRGKDEAAEEFMNYLRSGLGDYPLALSSYRYPTFHPQIPWKIFLEKCDFFMPQFYWVGAHNPREQLMRSVREYENMQPNRPIIFTGAAFIEHGWAPTADEIHEFFDSVKEFDLGALNFWEWMNCRKNLPELWDVIKYYQWGDDPEPSAFAHRYIDLVNTHDPSQMLELYHTNAYHITGERTVHGVDAIRGWYEKLFNESLPNAVFTVGKYSGTRESYRLEWTANSSTGLSGTGSEAFLLLNDKILYHFTFLSEVKEEESLALMTLP
;
A
#
# COMPACT_ATOMS: atom_id res chain seq x y z
N MET A 1 -18.48 6.23 -4.25
CA MET A 1 -17.11 6.63 -3.86
C MET A 1 -16.17 5.57 -4.43
N THR A 2 -15.15 5.94 -5.21
CA THR A 2 -14.20 4.97 -5.78
C THR A 2 -13.21 4.60 -4.70
N LEU A 3 -12.98 3.30 -4.45
CA LEU A 3 -12.00 2.82 -3.51
C LEU A 3 -10.60 3.23 -3.98
N GLN A 4 -9.77 3.74 -3.10
CA GLN A 4 -8.42 4.21 -3.39
C GLN A 4 -7.44 3.61 -2.38
N GLY A 5 -6.18 3.45 -2.79
CA GLY A 5 -5.12 3.05 -1.88
C GLY A 5 -5.02 1.53 -1.66
N LYS A 6 -4.43 1.14 -0.54
CA LYS A 6 -4.20 -0.26 -0.18
C LYS A 6 -5.08 -0.72 0.96
N GLY A 7 -5.55 -1.96 0.88
CA GLY A 7 -6.39 -2.57 1.90
C GLY A 7 -6.00 -4.00 2.25
N PHE A 8 -6.61 -4.52 3.29
CA PHE A 8 -6.44 -5.90 3.73
C PHE A 8 -7.76 -6.59 4.01
N PHE A 9 -7.84 -7.86 3.63
CA PHE A 9 -8.94 -8.73 4.03
C PHE A 9 -8.71 -9.31 5.42
N ILE A 10 -9.74 -9.27 6.26
CA ILE A 10 -9.83 -9.98 7.54
C ILE A 10 -10.84 -11.11 7.39
N TRP A 11 -10.36 -12.35 7.57
CA TRP A 11 -11.25 -13.51 7.61
C TRP A 11 -11.84 -13.72 9.00
N GLN A 12 -11.00 -13.94 10.02
CA GLN A 12 -11.41 -14.23 11.38
C GLN A 12 -10.81 -13.22 12.36
N ILE A 13 -11.63 -12.28 12.83
CA ILE A 13 -11.19 -11.20 13.73
C ILE A 13 -10.45 -11.76 14.95
N ARG A 14 -10.96 -12.84 15.57
CA ARG A 14 -10.35 -13.47 16.76
C ARG A 14 -8.89 -13.91 16.56
N HIS A 15 -8.44 -14.08 15.33
CA HIS A 15 -7.06 -14.48 15.00
C HIS A 15 -6.19 -13.31 14.55
N CYS A 16 -6.77 -12.12 14.35
CA CYS A 16 -6.07 -10.90 14.04
C CYS A 16 -5.79 -10.17 15.34
N GLU A 17 -4.51 -10.02 15.71
CA GLU A 17 -4.06 -9.35 16.95
C GLU A 17 -4.80 -9.84 18.23
N GLY A 18 -5.13 -11.14 18.27
CA GLY A 18 -5.88 -11.73 19.39
C GLY A 18 -7.36 -11.29 19.47
N GLY A 19 -7.89 -10.62 18.45
CA GLY A 19 -9.24 -10.07 18.42
C GLY A 19 -9.33 -8.66 19.03
N ASP A 20 -8.21 -8.03 19.36
CA ASP A 20 -8.16 -6.66 19.89
C ASP A 20 -8.42 -5.65 18.76
N ALA A 21 -9.59 -5.02 18.82
CA ALA A 21 -10.03 -4.05 17.82
C ALA A 21 -9.11 -2.82 17.72
N ASN A 22 -8.59 -2.33 18.87
CA ASN A 22 -7.71 -1.17 18.88
C ASN A 22 -6.33 -1.51 18.29
N ALA A 23 -5.81 -2.70 18.57
CA ALA A 23 -4.55 -3.17 17.99
C ALA A 23 -4.67 -3.36 16.49
N ILE A 24 -5.79 -3.91 15.98
CA ILE A 24 -6.06 -4.02 14.53
C ILE A 24 -6.09 -2.64 13.89
N ALA A 25 -6.83 -1.69 14.47
CA ALA A 25 -6.97 -0.34 13.91
C ALA A 25 -5.65 0.46 13.93
N LEU A 26 -4.89 0.34 15.03
CA LEU A 26 -3.56 0.97 15.13
C LEU A 26 -2.63 0.45 14.03
N LEU A 27 -2.53 -0.87 13.86
CA LEU A 27 -1.66 -1.48 12.85
C LEU A 27 -2.12 -1.18 11.41
N ALA A 28 -3.43 -1.10 11.17
CA ALA A 28 -3.98 -0.66 9.89
C ALA A 28 -3.55 0.79 9.57
N SER A 29 -3.65 1.68 10.57
CA SER A 29 -3.21 3.08 10.45
C SER A 29 -1.71 3.20 10.22
N GLU A 30 -0.90 2.49 11.02
CA GLU A 30 0.56 2.45 10.85
C GLU A 30 0.99 1.89 9.49
N ALA A 31 0.22 0.96 8.93
CA ALA A 31 0.46 0.41 7.61
C ALA A 31 -0.07 1.32 6.48
N GLY A 32 -0.65 2.48 6.79
CA GLY A 32 -1.22 3.40 5.81
C GLY A 32 -2.34 2.76 4.98
N LEU A 33 -3.12 1.86 5.59
CA LEU A 33 -4.26 1.27 4.91
C LEU A 33 -5.37 2.30 4.77
N SER A 34 -5.92 2.41 3.57
CA SER A 34 -7.09 3.26 3.31
C SER A 34 -8.41 2.58 3.68
N HIS A 35 -8.41 1.25 3.68
CA HIS A 35 -9.60 0.45 3.97
C HIS A 35 -9.25 -0.96 4.47
N VAL A 36 -10.20 -1.57 5.15
CA VAL A 36 -10.16 -2.98 5.59
C VAL A 36 -11.45 -3.68 5.17
N VAL A 37 -11.33 -4.92 4.69
CA VAL A 37 -12.46 -5.72 4.19
C VAL A 37 -12.71 -6.89 5.15
N ILE A 38 -13.75 -6.82 5.95
CA ILE A 38 -14.02 -7.76 7.05
C ILE A 38 -15.07 -8.79 6.64
N LYS A 39 -14.84 -10.09 6.91
CA LYS A 39 -15.88 -11.12 6.75
C LYS A 39 -17.03 -10.86 7.73
N VAL A 40 -18.20 -10.55 7.21
CA VAL A 40 -19.37 -10.25 8.03
C VAL A 40 -20.50 -11.27 7.90
N ALA A 41 -20.44 -12.09 6.83
CA ALA A 41 -21.41 -13.16 6.61
C ALA A 41 -20.77 -14.36 5.87
N ASP A 42 -21.39 -15.54 5.99
CA ASP A 42 -21.05 -16.79 5.31
C ASP A 42 -22.34 -17.55 4.97
N GLY A 43 -22.73 -17.59 3.70
CA GLY A 43 -24.04 -18.05 3.29
C GLY A 43 -25.15 -17.33 4.07
N PRO A 44 -26.11 -18.06 4.67
CA PRO A 44 -27.23 -17.43 5.38
C PRO A 44 -26.91 -16.95 6.80
N ALA A 45 -25.64 -17.02 7.24
CA ALA A 45 -25.28 -16.79 8.63
C ALA A 45 -24.37 -15.56 8.80
N ALA A 46 -24.56 -14.82 9.90
CA ALA A 46 -23.61 -13.82 10.34
C ALA A 46 -22.24 -14.46 10.67
N TYR A 47 -21.16 -13.77 10.34
CA TYR A 47 -19.79 -14.24 10.61
C TYR A 47 -19.07 -13.32 11.60
N ASN A 48 -17.98 -13.79 12.20
CA ASN A 48 -17.25 -13.12 13.26
C ASN A 48 -18.08 -12.89 14.54
N VAL A 49 -19.04 -13.76 14.77
CA VAL A 49 -19.79 -13.87 16.03
C VAL A 49 -19.14 -14.97 16.88
N ASP A 50 -18.77 -14.68 18.11
CA ASP A 50 -18.24 -15.69 19.04
C ASP A 50 -19.35 -16.68 19.43
N LEU A 51 -19.18 -17.93 19.02
CA LEU A 51 -20.23 -18.96 19.20
C LEU A 51 -20.48 -19.34 20.68
N LYS A 52 -19.56 -19.03 21.60
CA LYS A 52 -19.70 -19.35 23.01
C LYS A 52 -20.43 -18.25 23.77
N THR A 53 -20.11 -17.00 23.44
CA THR A 53 -20.63 -15.82 24.13
C THR A 53 -21.78 -15.14 23.39
N GLY A 54 -21.93 -15.41 22.08
CA GLY A 54 -22.84 -14.69 21.21
C GLY A 54 -22.40 -13.27 20.86
N ILE A 55 -21.19 -12.87 21.27
CA ILE A 55 -20.68 -11.51 21.02
C ILE A 55 -20.30 -11.38 19.55
N ASP A 56 -20.82 -10.37 18.90
CA ASP A 56 -20.41 -9.94 17.56
C ASP A 56 -19.11 -9.11 17.69
N LEU A 57 -18.05 -9.58 17.03
CA LEU A 57 -16.74 -8.92 17.08
C LEU A 57 -16.59 -7.77 16.06
N VAL A 58 -17.48 -7.72 15.06
CA VAL A 58 -17.39 -6.76 13.96
C VAL A 58 -17.55 -5.31 14.43
N PRO A 59 -18.56 -4.95 15.27
CA PRO A 59 -18.79 -3.54 15.65
C PRO A 59 -17.56 -2.86 16.24
N ALA A 60 -16.90 -3.54 17.18
CA ALA A 60 -15.72 -2.96 17.86
C ALA A 60 -14.58 -2.66 16.87
N VAL A 61 -14.36 -3.53 15.87
CA VAL A 61 -13.33 -3.34 14.84
C VAL A 61 -13.71 -2.21 13.89
N VAL A 62 -14.98 -2.13 13.48
CA VAL A 62 -15.51 -1.05 12.64
C VAL A 62 -15.31 0.31 13.32
N ASP A 63 -15.73 0.42 14.59
CA ASP A 63 -15.62 1.67 15.35
C ASP A 63 -14.15 2.10 15.54
N ALA A 64 -13.27 1.14 15.85
CA ALA A 64 -11.84 1.41 16.00
C ALA A 64 -11.19 1.87 14.70
N LEU A 65 -11.45 1.21 13.56
CA LEU A 65 -10.91 1.58 12.25
C LEU A 65 -11.38 2.97 11.82
N ARG A 66 -12.65 3.28 12.03
CA ARG A 66 -13.22 4.61 11.74
C ARG A 66 -12.59 5.71 12.58
N GLY A 67 -12.20 5.41 13.83
CA GLY A 67 -11.45 6.33 14.69
C GLY A 67 -10.12 6.79 14.07
N TYR A 68 -9.56 6.02 13.14
CA TYR A 68 -8.36 6.36 12.37
C TYR A 68 -8.67 6.85 10.94
N GLY A 69 -9.94 7.04 10.58
CA GLY A 69 -10.34 7.46 9.24
C GLY A 69 -10.21 6.36 8.17
N ILE A 70 -10.12 5.09 8.58
CA ILE A 70 -9.98 3.94 7.68
C ILE A 70 -11.37 3.46 7.27
N GLY A 71 -11.60 3.32 5.96
CA GLY A 71 -12.84 2.81 5.41
C GLY A 71 -13.06 1.33 5.74
N VAL A 72 -14.31 0.92 5.95
CA VAL A 72 -14.63 -0.46 6.31
C VAL A 72 -15.62 -1.07 5.32
N TRP A 73 -15.15 -2.08 4.61
CA TRP A 73 -15.98 -2.89 3.71
C TRP A 73 -16.31 -4.24 4.37
N GLY A 74 -17.48 -4.79 4.06
CA GLY A 74 -17.81 -6.15 4.42
C GLY A 74 -17.53 -7.12 3.27
N TRP A 75 -17.25 -8.41 3.58
CA TRP A 75 -17.25 -9.45 2.58
C TRP A 75 -18.00 -10.69 3.02
N HIS A 76 -18.51 -11.44 2.05
CA HIS A 76 -19.48 -12.52 2.23
C HIS A 76 -19.24 -13.62 1.19
N TYR A 77 -18.92 -14.83 1.65
CA TYR A 77 -18.88 -16.01 0.80
C TYR A 77 -20.30 -16.50 0.56
N ILE A 78 -20.78 -16.45 -0.68
CA ILE A 78 -22.15 -16.82 -1.04
C ILE A 78 -22.20 -18.18 -1.73
N TYR A 79 -23.25 -18.94 -1.43
CA TYR A 79 -23.45 -20.30 -1.96
C TYR A 79 -24.55 -20.36 -2.99
N GLY A 80 -25.48 -19.42 -2.96
CA GLY A 80 -26.73 -19.44 -3.76
C GLY A 80 -27.56 -20.69 -3.48
N ARG A 81 -27.60 -21.12 -2.22
CA ARG A 81 -28.51 -22.21 -1.77
C ARG A 81 -29.87 -21.65 -1.39
N ASP A 82 -29.85 -20.57 -0.65
CA ASP A 82 -31.00 -19.80 -0.20
C ASP A 82 -30.79 -18.33 -0.55
N PRO A 83 -30.87 -17.96 -1.84
CA PRO A 83 -30.36 -16.67 -2.34
C PRO A 83 -31.03 -15.46 -1.65
N ILE A 84 -32.30 -15.55 -1.29
CA ILE A 84 -32.99 -14.48 -0.56
C ILE A 84 -32.44 -14.33 0.86
N ILE A 85 -32.26 -15.46 1.59
CA ILE A 85 -31.73 -15.40 2.96
C ILE A 85 -30.27 -14.93 2.97
N GLU A 86 -29.47 -15.41 2.00
CA GLU A 86 -28.10 -14.96 1.84
C GLU A 86 -28.02 -13.44 1.52
N ALA A 87 -28.91 -12.92 0.70
CA ALA A 87 -29.00 -11.50 0.41
C ALA A 87 -29.55 -10.68 1.59
N ASP A 88 -30.50 -11.21 2.34
CA ASP A 88 -31.09 -10.55 3.51
C ASP A 88 -30.05 -10.36 4.61
N ILE A 89 -29.26 -11.38 4.94
CA ILE A 89 -28.17 -11.24 5.91
C ILE A 89 -27.13 -10.22 5.45
N ALA A 90 -26.80 -10.13 4.15
CA ALA A 90 -25.92 -9.11 3.61
C ALA A 90 -26.48 -7.70 3.87
N ILE A 91 -27.75 -7.47 3.54
CA ILE A 91 -28.43 -6.19 3.78
C ILE A 91 -28.44 -5.83 5.27
N GLN A 92 -28.74 -6.79 6.14
CA GLN A 92 -28.72 -6.59 7.59
C GLN A 92 -27.35 -6.17 8.08
N ARG A 93 -26.29 -6.89 7.70
CA ARG A 93 -24.92 -6.61 8.16
C ARG A 93 -24.41 -5.26 7.64
N ILE A 94 -24.71 -4.92 6.37
CA ILE A 94 -24.37 -3.62 5.80
C ILE A 94 -24.99 -2.49 6.62
N LYS A 95 -26.29 -2.56 6.88
CA LYS A 95 -27.02 -1.52 7.62
C LYS A 95 -26.66 -1.47 9.10
N GLN A 96 -26.41 -2.63 9.71
CA GLN A 96 -26.04 -2.74 11.13
C GLN A 96 -24.73 -2.03 11.44
N PHE A 97 -23.75 -2.11 10.52
CA PHE A 97 -22.41 -1.57 10.73
C PHE A 97 -22.13 -0.32 9.91
N ASP A 98 -23.12 0.13 9.13
CA ASP A 98 -22.96 1.30 8.24
C ASP A 98 -21.71 1.17 7.36
N LEU A 99 -21.50 0.00 6.75
CA LEU A 99 -20.30 -0.29 5.95
C LEU A 99 -20.19 0.63 4.73
N ASP A 100 -18.98 0.89 4.28
CA ASP A 100 -18.71 1.78 3.12
C ASP A 100 -18.91 1.08 1.77
N GLY A 101 -18.90 -0.25 1.76
CA GLY A 101 -19.14 -1.09 0.60
C GLY A 101 -19.15 -2.56 0.96
N TYR A 102 -19.45 -3.41 -0.02
CA TYR A 102 -19.63 -4.84 0.20
C TYR A 102 -19.07 -5.69 -0.93
N VAL A 103 -18.39 -6.78 -0.56
CA VAL A 103 -17.74 -7.70 -1.48
C VAL A 103 -18.48 -9.04 -1.46
N LEU A 104 -18.95 -9.46 -2.62
CA LEU A 104 -19.55 -10.76 -2.86
C LEU A 104 -18.46 -11.73 -3.32
N ASP A 105 -18.17 -12.73 -2.52
CA ASP A 105 -17.20 -13.77 -2.85
C ASP A 105 -17.89 -14.94 -3.53
N VAL A 106 -17.71 -15.00 -4.86
CA VAL A 106 -18.42 -15.91 -5.78
C VAL A 106 -17.45 -16.92 -6.35
N GLU A 107 -17.56 -18.18 -5.91
CA GLU A 107 -16.62 -19.22 -6.28
C GLU A 107 -17.31 -20.54 -6.75
N ALA A 108 -16.68 -21.67 -6.41
CA ALA A 108 -17.09 -23.01 -6.82
C ALA A 108 -18.59 -23.33 -6.68
N PRO A 109 -19.33 -22.87 -5.64
CA PRO A 109 -20.77 -23.11 -5.56
C PRO A 109 -21.55 -22.61 -6.78
N PHE A 110 -21.12 -21.54 -7.41
CA PHE A 110 -21.78 -20.95 -8.58
C PHE A 110 -21.41 -21.60 -9.92
N LYS A 111 -20.57 -22.63 -9.94
CA LYS A 111 -20.24 -23.42 -11.14
C LYS A 111 -21.25 -24.54 -11.41
N TYR A 112 -22.18 -24.77 -10.52
CA TYR A 112 -23.19 -25.84 -10.67
C TYR A 112 -24.39 -25.35 -11.47
N ARG A 113 -25.09 -26.33 -12.09
CA ARG A 113 -26.33 -26.07 -12.85
C ARG A 113 -27.40 -25.41 -11.99
N GLY A 114 -28.14 -24.46 -12.55
CA GLY A 114 -29.25 -23.74 -11.86
C GLY A 114 -28.76 -22.59 -10.99
N LYS A 115 -27.48 -22.19 -11.11
CA LYS A 115 -26.94 -21.07 -10.33
C LYS A 115 -27.14 -19.72 -10.99
N ASP A 116 -27.55 -19.70 -12.25
CA ASP A 116 -27.94 -18.45 -12.93
C ASP A 116 -29.17 -17.86 -12.26
N GLU A 117 -30.22 -18.69 -12.05
CA GLU A 117 -31.45 -18.28 -11.39
C GLU A 117 -31.18 -17.83 -9.93
N ALA A 118 -30.33 -18.58 -9.20
CA ALA A 118 -29.95 -18.22 -7.84
C ALA A 118 -29.17 -16.89 -7.78
N ALA A 119 -28.31 -16.65 -8.76
CA ALA A 119 -27.57 -15.38 -8.87
C ALA A 119 -28.52 -14.19 -9.17
N GLU A 120 -29.48 -14.40 -10.09
CA GLU A 120 -30.48 -13.37 -10.41
C GLU A 120 -31.37 -13.05 -9.20
N GLU A 121 -31.86 -14.06 -8.51
CA GLU A 121 -32.68 -13.88 -7.32
C GLU A 121 -31.93 -13.16 -6.20
N PHE A 122 -30.69 -13.60 -5.90
CA PHE A 122 -29.81 -12.96 -4.92
C PHE A 122 -29.56 -11.50 -5.25
N MET A 123 -29.09 -11.21 -6.48
CA MET A 123 -28.69 -9.86 -6.88
C MET A 123 -29.88 -8.91 -7.01
N ASN A 124 -31.03 -9.41 -7.46
CA ASN A 124 -32.27 -8.61 -7.52
C ASN A 124 -32.73 -8.21 -6.12
N TYR A 125 -32.78 -9.18 -5.19
CA TYR A 125 -33.16 -8.91 -3.81
C TYR A 125 -32.17 -7.97 -3.12
N LEU A 126 -30.87 -8.21 -3.27
CA LEU A 126 -29.81 -7.37 -2.69
C LEU A 126 -29.94 -5.92 -3.16
N ARG A 127 -30.09 -5.69 -4.47
CA ARG A 127 -30.24 -4.34 -5.03
C ARG A 127 -31.56 -3.68 -4.64
N SER A 128 -32.64 -4.45 -4.49
CA SER A 128 -33.90 -3.90 -4.00
C SER A 128 -33.82 -3.33 -2.57
N GLY A 129 -32.95 -3.93 -1.74
CA GLY A 129 -32.73 -3.50 -0.35
C GLY A 129 -31.67 -2.41 -0.15
N LEU A 130 -30.77 -2.24 -1.12
CA LEU A 130 -29.59 -1.38 -1.02
C LEU A 130 -29.54 -0.22 -2.05
N GLY A 131 -30.31 -0.30 -3.16
CA GLY A 131 -30.18 0.69 -4.24
C GLY A 131 -28.79 0.73 -4.86
N ASP A 132 -28.22 1.92 -5.00
CA ASP A 132 -26.90 2.18 -5.63
C ASP A 132 -25.72 2.04 -4.64
N TYR A 133 -25.89 1.22 -3.62
CA TYR A 133 -24.83 0.95 -2.64
C TYR A 133 -23.62 0.26 -3.29
N PRO A 134 -22.34 0.61 -2.93
CA PRO A 134 -21.15 0.05 -3.56
C PRO A 134 -21.00 -1.45 -3.36
N LEU A 135 -21.03 -2.22 -4.46
CA LEU A 135 -20.87 -3.68 -4.48
C LEU A 135 -19.67 -4.08 -5.35
N ALA A 136 -18.84 -4.98 -4.84
CA ALA A 136 -17.75 -5.58 -5.58
C ALA A 136 -17.98 -7.09 -5.76
N LEU A 137 -17.60 -7.60 -6.94
CA LEU A 137 -17.56 -9.03 -7.23
C LEU A 137 -16.14 -9.55 -7.01
N SER A 138 -15.91 -10.32 -5.95
CA SER A 138 -14.68 -11.11 -5.77
C SER A 138 -14.86 -12.48 -6.37
N SER A 139 -13.91 -12.91 -7.21
CA SER A 139 -13.86 -14.24 -7.79
C SER A 139 -12.48 -14.53 -8.37
N TYR A 140 -12.38 -15.58 -9.17
CA TYR A 140 -11.12 -16.09 -9.73
C TYR A 140 -10.35 -15.07 -10.57
N ARG A 141 -9.01 -15.15 -10.55
CA ARG A 141 -8.12 -14.25 -11.30
C ARG A 141 -8.28 -14.30 -12.83
N TYR A 142 -8.71 -15.46 -13.38
CA TYR A 142 -8.90 -15.65 -14.81
C TYR A 142 -10.32 -16.14 -15.11
N PRO A 143 -11.24 -15.25 -15.46
CA PRO A 143 -12.63 -15.62 -15.73
C PRO A 143 -12.79 -16.63 -16.86
N THR A 144 -11.90 -16.63 -17.86
CA THR A 144 -11.94 -17.58 -18.99
C THR A 144 -11.77 -19.04 -18.57
N PHE A 145 -11.12 -19.30 -17.42
CA PHE A 145 -11.01 -20.65 -16.85
C PHE A 145 -12.25 -21.11 -16.09
N HIS A 146 -13.19 -20.18 -15.87
CA HIS A 146 -14.39 -20.42 -15.05
C HIS A 146 -15.67 -19.92 -15.75
N PRO A 147 -15.92 -20.34 -17.00
CA PRO A 147 -17.06 -19.87 -17.77
C PRO A 147 -18.43 -20.30 -17.19
N GLN A 148 -18.41 -21.21 -16.20
CA GLN A 148 -19.62 -21.67 -15.52
C GLN A 148 -20.16 -20.65 -14.51
N ILE A 149 -19.35 -19.70 -14.06
CA ILE A 149 -19.79 -18.62 -13.16
C ILE A 149 -20.74 -17.70 -13.96
N PRO A 150 -21.89 -17.31 -13.40
CA PRO A 150 -22.83 -16.40 -14.06
C PRO A 150 -22.32 -14.94 -14.02
N TRP A 151 -21.15 -14.71 -14.60
CA TRP A 151 -20.42 -13.44 -14.58
C TRP A 151 -21.28 -12.24 -14.93
N LYS A 152 -22.04 -12.35 -16.02
CA LYS A 152 -22.86 -11.25 -16.53
C LYS A 152 -23.91 -10.81 -15.51
N ILE A 153 -24.57 -11.77 -14.83
CA ILE A 153 -25.63 -11.50 -13.85
C ILE A 153 -25.06 -10.69 -12.68
N PHE A 154 -23.90 -11.10 -12.15
CA PHE A 154 -23.24 -10.37 -11.08
C PHE A 154 -22.75 -8.98 -11.54
N LEU A 155 -22.10 -8.90 -12.72
CA LEU A 155 -21.53 -7.68 -13.22
C LEU A 155 -22.53 -6.61 -13.59
N GLU A 156 -23.73 -6.99 -14.04
CA GLU A 156 -24.81 -6.03 -14.30
C GLU A 156 -25.20 -5.26 -13.03
N LYS A 157 -24.92 -5.85 -11.86
CA LYS A 157 -25.35 -5.30 -10.56
C LYS A 157 -24.21 -5.00 -9.59
N CYS A 158 -22.98 -5.34 -9.89
CA CYS A 158 -21.79 -4.91 -9.15
C CYS A 158 -21.16 -3.68 -9.79
N ASP A 159 -20.49 -2.86 -8.97
CA ASP A 159 -19.84 -1.64 -9.40
C ASP A 159 -18.34 -1.86 -9.67
N PHE A 160 -17.74 -2.92 -9.09
CA PHE A 160 -16.32 -3.23 -9.18
C PHE A 160 -16.07 -4.72 -9.39
N PHE A 161 -14.97 -5.04 -10.09
CA PHE A 161 -14.30 -6.32 -9.99
C PHE A 161 -13.29 -6.30 -8.84
N MET A 162 -13.23 -7.38 -8.06
CA MET A 162 -12.22 -7.56 -7.03
C MET A 162 -11.61 -8.97 -7.15
N PRO A 163 -10.81 -9.23 -8.22
CA PRO A 163 -10.27 -10.56 -8.49
C PRO A 163 -9.33 -11.04 -7.39
N GLN A 164 -9.45 -12.33 -7.03
CA GLN A 164 -8.50 -13.06 -6.19
C GLN A 164 -7.22 -13.34 -6.99
N PHE A 165 -6.36 -12.35 -7.02
CA PHE A 165 -5.13 -12.36 -7.82
C PHE A 165 -4.00 -13.02 -7.02
N TYR A 166 -4.08 -14.34 -6.85
CA TYR A 166 -3.08 -15.14 -6.17
C TYR A 166 -2.20 -15.86 -7.19
N TRP A 167 -0.92 -15.49 -7.28
CA TRP A 167 0.03 -16.12 -8.19
C TRP A 167 0.72 -17.36 -7.59
N VAL A 168 -0.03 -18.12 -6.76
CA VAL A 168 0.42 -19.34 -6.08
C VAL A 168 1.09 -20.31 -7.05
N GLY A 169 2.26 -20.82 -6.66
CA GLY A 169 3.05 -21.75 -7.44
C GLY A 169 3.87 -21.12 -8.59
N ALA A 170 3.85 -19.78 -8.69
CA ALA A 170 4.60 -19.01 -9.68
C ALA A 170 5.33 -17.83 -9.00
N HIS A 171 6.22 -17.17 -9.76
CA HIS A 171 7.02 -16.04 -9.31
C HIS A 171 7.07 -14.93 -10.39
N ASN A 172 5.92 -14.62 -11.00
CA ASN A 172 5.78 -13.65 -12.07
C ASN A 172 4.45 -12.89 -11.97
N PRO A 173 4.22 -12.12 -10.91
CA PRO A 173 2.95 -11.43 -10.69
C PRO A 173 2.61 -10.46 -11.83
N ARG A 174 3.59 -9.76 -12.41
CA ARG A 174 3.34 -8.77 -13.47
C ARG A 174 2.72 -9.40 -14.73
N GLU A 175 3.29 -10.47 -15.28
CA GLU A 175 2.74 -11.13 -16.48
C GLU A 175 1.35 -11.69 -16.23
N GLN A 176 1.14 -12.25 -15.02
CA GLN A 176 -0.17 -12.77 -14.63
C GLN A 176 -1.21 -11.67 -14.47
N LEU A 177 -0.81 -10.51 -13.90
CA LEU A 177 -1.69 -9.35 -13.76
C LEU A 177 -2.08 -8.79 -15.12
N MET A 178 -1.13 -8.61 -16.02
CA MET A 178 -1.38 -8.20 -17.42
C MET A 178 -2.42 -9.09 -18.10
N ARG A 179 -2.33 -10.41 -17.91
CA ARG A 179 -3.31 -11.34 -18.44
C ARG A 179 -4.67 -11.15 -17.80
N SER A 180 -4.71 -11.05 -16.46
CA SER A 180 -5.96 -10.88 -15.72
C SER A 180 -6.69 -9.60 -16.13
N VAL A 181 -5.96 -8.47 -16.24
CA VAL A 181 -6.52 -7.19 -16.72
C VAL A 181 -7.18 -7.37 -18.08
N ARG A 182 -6.46 -7.95 -19.05
CA ARG A 182 -7.01 -8.18 -20.42
C ARG A 182 -8.26 -9.05 -20.42
N GLU A 183 -8.31 -10.09 -19.58
CA GLU A 183 -9.49 -10.95 -19.50
C GLU A 183 -10.70 -10.20 -18.93
N TYR A 184 -10.50 -9.40 -17.87
CA TYR A 184 -11.56 -8.63 -17.22
C TYR A 184 -12.02 -7.43 -18.06
N GLU A 185 -11.12 -6.75 -18.79
CA GLU A 185 -11.47 -5.67 -19.70
C GLU A 185 -12.37 -6.11 -20.86
N ASN A 186 -12.25 -7.38 -21.26
CA ASN A 186 -13.09 -7.98 -22.29
C ASN A 186 -14.47 -8.44 -21.81
N MET A 187 -14.73 -8.37 -20.50
CA MET A 187 -16.04 -8.75 -19.94
C MET A 187 -17.05 -7.62 -20.09
N GLN A 188 -18.33 -7.99 -20.19
CA GLN A 188 -19.43 -7.04 -20.30
C GLN A 188 -20.53 -7.32 -19.25
N PRO A 189 -20.99 -6.26 -18.53
CA PRO A 189 -20.47 -4.89 -18.59
C PRO A 189 -19.08 -4.79 -17.97
N ASN A 190 -18.24 -3.89 -18.51
CA ASN A 190 -16.93 -3.61 -17.94
C ASN A 190 -17.10 -2.87 -16.59
N ARG A 191 -16.23 -3.21 -15.62
CA ARG A 191 -16.19 -2.59 -14.28
C ARG A 191 -14.75 -2.25 -13.89
N PRO A 192 -14.53 -1.19 -13.11
CA PRO A 192 -13.23 -0.90 -12.52
C PRO A 192 -12.69 -2.11 -11.74
N ILE A 193 -11.38 -2.35 -11.84
CA ILE A 193 -10.72 -3.51 -11.25
C ILE A 193 -9.96 -3.10 -9.99
N ILE A 194 -10.09 -3.88 -8.92
CA ILE A 194 -9.36 -3.74 -7.65
C ILE A 194 -8.80 -5.10 -7.29
N PHE A 195 -7.53 -5.37 -7.60
CA PHE A 195 -6.94 -6.68 -7.36
C PHE A 195 -6.74 -6.99 -5.88
N THR A 196 -6.95 -8.26 -5.51
CA THR A 196 -6.57 -8.79 -4.20
C THR A 196 -5.37 -9.70 -4.36
N GLY A 197 -4.19 -9.21 -3.97
CA GLY A 197 -2.92 -9.94 -4.04
C GLY A 197 -2.72 -10.95 -2.92
N ALA A 198 -1.77 -11.85 -3.11
CA ALA A 198 -1.45 -12.88 -2.12
C ALA A 198 -0.54 -12.31 -1.01
N ALA A 199 -0.93 -12.54 0.24
CA ALA A 199 -0.09 -12.29 1.43
C ALA A 199 -0.24 -13.46 2.41
N PHE A 200 -0.07 -14.70 1.91
CA PHE A 200 -0.26 -15.94 2.66
C PHE A 200 0.68 -17.05 2.17
N ILE A 201 0.82 -18.08 3.01
CA ILE A 201 1.54 -19.30 2.66
C ILE A 201 0.54 -20.38 2.24
N GLU A 202 0.77 -21.01 1.10
CA GLU A 202 -0.03 -22.14 0.63
C GLU A 202 0.85 -23.20 -0.03
N HIS A 203 0.73 -24.47 0.40
CA HIS A 203 1.47 -25.62 -0.13
C HIS A 203 3.00 -25.40 -0.21
N GLY A 204 3.58 -24.67 0.74
CA GLY A 204 5.02 -24.36 0.78
C GLY A 204 5.45 -23.22 -0.13
N TRP A 205 4.52 -22.60 -0.84
CA TRP A 205 4.74 -21.37 -1.59
C TRP A 205 4.34 -20.14 -0.73
N ALA A 206 5.09 -19.07 -0.88
CA ALA A 206 4.77 -17.75 -0.38
C ALA A 206 5.27 -16.71 -1.40
N PRO A 207 4.64 -15.54 -1.50
CA PRO A 207 5.21 -14.45 -2.29
C PRO A 207 6.48 -13.92 -1.63
N THR A 208 7.40 -13.39 -2.44
CA THR A 208 8.59 -12.70 -1.97
C THR A 208 8.34 -11.20 -1.81
N ALA A 209 9.25 -10.50 -1.11
CA ALA A 209 9.22 -9.04 -1.01
C ALA A 209 9.24 -8.35 -2.38
N ASP A 210 10.11 -8.83 -3.28
CA ASP A 210 10.23 -8.29 -4.64
C ASP A 210 8.94 -8.47 -5.44
N GLU A 211 8.25 -9.60 -5.29
CA GLU A 211 6.98 -9.85 -5.95
C GLU A 211 5.85 -8.95 -5.42
N ILE A 212 5.86 -8.61 -4.13
CA ILE A 212 4.93 -7.64 -3.56
C ILE A 212 5.19 -6.24 -4.15
N HIS A 213 6.44 -5.83 -4.29
CA HIS A 213 6.80 -4.58 -4.98
C HIS A 213 6.35 -4.60 -6.45
N GLU A 214 6.67 -5.67 -7.18
CA GLU A 214 6.24 -5.84 -8.58
C GLU A 214 4.71 -5.80 -8.75
N PHE A 215 3.96 -6.36 -7.79
CA PHE A 215 2.51 -6.29 -7.77
C PHE A 215 2.02 -4.85 -7.59
N PHE A 216 2.56 -4.10 -6.62
CA PHE A 216 2.24 -2.69 -6.43
C PHE A 216 2.52 -1.85 -7.68
N ASP A 217 3.72 -2.00 -8.25
CA ASP A 217 4.16 -1.24 -9.42
C ASP A 217 3.31 -1.56 -10.65
N SER A 218 2.92 -2.84 -10.81
CA SER A 218 2.02 -3.26 -11.88
C SER A 218 0.62 -2.64 -11.74
N VAL A 219 0.08 -2.57 -10.53
CA VAL A 219 -1.22 -1.93 -10.27
C VAL A 219 -1.18 -0.43 -10.61
N LYS A 220 -0.07 0.26 -10.29
CA LYS A 220 0.15 1.66 -10.69
C LYS A 220 0.30 1.81 -12.20
N GLU A 221 1.09 0.96 -12.86
CA GLU A 221 1.31 0.99 -14.31
C GLU A 221 -0.02 0.89 -15.09
N PHE A 222 -0.98 0.12 -14.57
CA PHE A 222 -2.31 -0.01 -15.16
C PHE A 222 -3.32 1.05 -14.68
N ASP A 223 -2.87 2.08 -13.97
CA ASP A 223 -3.71 3.17 -13.42
C ASP A 223 -4.90 2.64 -12.60
N LEU A 224 -4.67 1.59 -11.83
CA LEU A 224 -5.68 1.02 -10.95
C LEU A 224 -5.61 1.72 -9.59
N GLY A 225 -6.70 2.38 -9.20
CA GLY A 225 -6.73 3.27 -8.05
C GLY A 225 -6.60 2.60 -6.67
N ALA A 226 -6.78 1.27 -6.58
CA ALA A 226 -6.74 0.54 -5.32
C ALA A 226 -6.29 -0.91 -5.51
N LEU A 227 -5.82 -1.51 -4.42
CA LEU A 227 -5.59 -2.95 -4.29
C LEU A 227 -5.84 -3.44 -2.87
N ASN A 228 -5.94 -4.77 -2.73
CA ASN A 228 -6.07 -5.44 -1.45
C ASN A 228 -5.03 -6.55 -1.31
N PHE A 229 -4.89 -7.07 -0.08
CA PHE A 229 -4.17 -8.29 0.22
C PHE A 229 -5.04 -9.30 0.97
N TRP A 230 -4.96 -10.54 0.57
CA TRP A 230 -5.47 -11.69 1.28
C TRP A 230 -4.34 -12.40 1.99
N GLU A 231 -4.29 -12.62 3.29
CA GLU A 231 -5.19 -12.12 4.31
C GLU A 231 -4.40 -11.73 5.57
N TRP A 232 -4.97 -10.88 6.41
CA TRP A 232 -4.34 -10.24 7.55
C TRP A 232 -3.59 -11.18 8.49
N MET A 233 -4.30 -12.19 9.06
CA MET A 233 -3.71 -13.07 10.08
C MET A 233 -2.52 -13.86 9.53
N ASN A 234 -2.63 -14.39 8.29
CA ASN A 234 -1.55 -15.17 7.70
C ASN A 234 -0.33 -14.29 7.42
N CYS A 235 -0.54 -13.10 6.85
CA CYS A 235 0.53 -12.14 6.61
C CYS A 235 1.22 -11.75 7.92
N ARG A 236 0.46 -11.30 8.91
CA ARG A 236 1.00 -10.84 10.20
C ARG A 236 1.76 -11.93 10.95
N LYS A 237 1.20 -13.15 10.97
CA LYS A 237 1.72 -14.25 11.77
C LYS A 237 2.88 -14.99 11.09
N ASN A 238 2.74 -15.23 9.79
CA ASN A 238 3.62 -16.14 9.06
C ASN A 238 4.58 -15.44 8.10
N LEU A 239 4.29 -14.19 7.71
CA LEU A 239 5.03 -13.39 6.73
C LEU A 239 5.26 -11.96 7.23
N PRO A 240 5.83 -11.77 8.43
CA PRO A 240 6.02 -10.43 9.00
C PRO A 240 6.87 -9.51 8.12
N GLU A 241 7.83 -10.07 7.38
CA GLU A 241 8.64 -9.32 6.42
C GLU A 241 7.80 -8.73 5.28
N LEU A 242 6.81 -9.48 4.78
CA LEU A 242 5.91 -8.97 3.75
C LEU A 242 4.92 -7.94 4.30
N TRP A 243 4.50 -8.09 5.56
CA TRP A 243 3.73 -7.05 6.22
C TRP A 243 4.50 -5.73 6.24
N ASP A 244 5.79 -5.76 6.56
CA ASP A 244 6.63 -4.57 6.58
C ASP A 244 6.79 -3.97 5.17
N VAL A 245 6.96 -4.77 4.14
CA VAL A 245 6.96 -4.30 2.74
C VAL A 245 5.65 -3.58 2.41
N ILE A 246 4.50 -4.18 2.74
CA ILE A 246 3.18 -3.60 2.49
C ILE A 246 2.97 -2.33 3.35
N LYS A 247 3.39 -2.36 4.61
CA LYS A 247 3.31 -1.23 5.54
C LYS A 247 4.05 -0.02 5.00
N TYR A 248 5.28 -0.21 4.58
CA TYR A 248 6.15 0.90 4.16
C TYR A 248 5.96 1.33 2.71
N TYR A 249 5.21 0.57 1.92
CA TYR A 249 4.87 1.01 0.56
C TYR A 249 3.95 2.23 0.61
N GLN A 250 4.41 3.34 0.06
CA GLN A 250 3.61 4.57 -0.04
C GLN A 250 2.65 4.47 -1.23
N TRP A 251 1.36 4.48 -0.93
CA TRP A 251 0.33 4.58 -1.96
C TRP A 251 0.12 6.04 -2.32
N GLY A 252 0.21 6.35 -3.58
CA GLY A 252 0.13 7.71 -4.11
C GLY A 252 1.20 7.92 -5.15
N ASP A 253 1.33 9.11 -5.65
CA ASP A 253 2.45 9.47 -6.51
C ASP A 253 3.74 9.22 -5.74
N ASP A 254 4.72 8.59 -6.39
CA ASP A 254 6.06 8.55 -5.84
C ASP A 254 6.40 9.99 -5.44
N PRO A 255 6.94 10.22 -4.24
CA PRO A 255 7.36 11.56 -3.92
C PRO A 255 8.20 12.03 -5.09
N GLU A 256 7.68 13.06 -5.80
CA GLU A 256 8.39 13.65 -6.92
C GLU A 256 9.87 13.75 -6.54
N PRO A 257 10.81 13.38 -7.39
CA PRO A 257 12.24 13.54 -7.07
C PRO A 257 12.52 14.89 -6.43
N SER A 258 11.71 15.90 -6.77
CA SER A 258 11.68 17.21 -6.14
C SER A 258 11.39 17.16 -4.64
N ALA A 259 10.40 16.37 -4.20
CA ALA A 259 10.01 16.30 -2.79
C ALA A 259 11.14 15.71 -1.92
N PHE A 260 11.79 14.63 -2.38
CA PHE A 260 12.97 14.08 -1.69
C PHE A 260 14.13 15.06 -1.68
N ALA A 261 14.44 15.69 -2.83
CA ALA A 261 15.54 16.65 -2.96
C ALA A 261 15.34 17.85 -2.03
N HIS A 262 14.16 18.45 -2.01
CA HIS A 262 13.86 19.58 -1.13
C HIS A 262 13.90 19.18 0.34
N ARG A 263 13.26 18.05 0.71
CA ARG A 263 13.31 17.54 2.09
C ARG A 263 14.73 17.27 2.57
N TYR A 264 15.59 16.70 1.71
CA TYR A 264 16.99 16.47 2.04
C TYR A 264 17.72 17.79 2.31
N ILE A 265 17.58 18.78 1.43
CA ILE A 265 18.21 20.10 1.58
C ILE A 265 17.63 20.88 2.76
N ASP A 266 16.32 20.82 3.01
CA ASP A 266 15.70 21.44 4.18
C ASP A 266 16.30 20.89 5.48
N LEU A 267 16.51 19.57 5.57
CA LEU A 267 17.13 18.93 6.72
C LEU A 267 18.62 19.27 6.84
N VAL A 268 19.38 19.33 5.73
CA VAL A 268 20.78 19.80 5.73
C VAL A 268 20.87 21.23 6.28
N ASN A 269 19.94 22.10 5.91
CA ASN A 269 19.88 23.48 6.36
C ASN A 269 19.47 23.64 7.84
N THR A 270 19.02 22.58 8.51
CA THR A 270 18.84 22.61 9.98
C THR A 270 20.16 22.59 10.72
N HIS A 271 21.25 22.15 10.09
CA HIS A 271 22.57 21.88 10.68
C HIS A 271 22.49 20.92 11.90
N ASP A 272 21.45 20.11 11.98
CA ASP A 272 21.26 19.12 13.04
C ASP A 272 21.50 17.69 12.48
N PRO A 273 22.64 17.07 12.81
CA PRO A 273 22.93 15.71 12.37
C PRO A 273 21.86 14.70 12.79
N SER A 274 21.17 14.92 13.91
CA SER A 274 20.16 14.00 14.40
C SER A 274 18.94 13.96 13.48
N GLN A 275 18.52 15.10 12.95
CA GLN A 275 17.43 15.18 11.98
C GLN A 275 17.82 14.53 10.63
N MET A 276 19.08 14.69 10.21
CA MET A 276 19.58 14.03 9.00
C MET A 276 19.48 12.51 9.11
N LEU A 277 19.77 11.92 10.28
CA LEU A 277 19.75 10.48 10.47
C LEU A 277 18.35 9.88 10.36
N GLU A 278 17.29 10.66 10.46
CA GLU A 278 15.93 10.21 10.21
C GLU A 278 15.72 9.71 8.77
N LEU A 279 16.54 10.17 7.82
CA LEU A 279 16.48 9.72 6.44
C LEU A 279 17.19 8.38 6.21
N TYR A 280 18.01 7.90 7.14
CA TYR A 280 18.90 6.77 6.93
C TYR A 280 18.39 5.47 7.50
N HIS A 281 18.69 4.38 6.77
CA HIS A 281 18.60 3.03 7.30
C HIS A 281 19.69 2.81 8.36
N THR A 282 19.44 2.03 9.41
CA THR A 282 20.40 1.78 10.51
C THR A 282 21.75 1.24 10.04
N ASN A 283 21.75 0.43 8.95
CA ASN A 283 22.92 -0.17 8.33
C ASN A 283 23.38 0.62 7.09
N ALA A 284 23.11 1.91 7.02
CA ALA A 284 23.46 2.71 5.85
C ALA A 284 24.97 2.85 5.65
N TYR A 285 25.36 3.01 4.40
CA TYR A 285 26.70 3.36 3.97
C TYR A 285 26.73 4.77 3.41
N HIS A 286 27.72 5.56 3.83
CA HIS A 286 28.03 6.83 3.21
C HIS A 286 29.41 6.79 2.59
N ILE A 287 29.50 7.11 1.31
CA ILE A 287 30.65 6.92 0.44
C ILE A 287 31.04 8.27 -0.15
N THR A 288 32.27 8.67 0.08
CA THR A 288 32.89 9.84 -0.54
C THR A 288 34.11 9.40 -1.34
N GLY A 289 34.73 10.31 -2.10
CA GLY A 289 35.99 10.03 -2.80
C GLY A 289 37.15 9.65 -1.86
N GLU A 290 37.08 10.01 -0.59
CA GLU A 290 38.15 9.80 0.38
C GLU A 290 37.89 8.60 1.32
N ARG A 291 36.61 8.29 1.62
CA ARG A 291 36.27 7.27 2.63
C ARG A 291 34.88 6.69 2.44
N THR A 292 34.70 5.52 3.03
CA THR A 292 33.38 4.89 3.25
C THR A 292 33.16 4.77 4.75
N VAL A 293 32.00 5.19 5.24
CA VAL A 293 31.56 4.98 6.62
C VAL A 293 30.29 4.13 6.65
N HIS A 294 30.11 3.35 7.71
CA HIS A 294 28.99 2.42 7.86
C HIS A 294 28.28 2.65 9.18
N GLY A 295 26.95 2.67 9.13
CA GLY A 295 26.05 2.85 10.26
C GLY A 295 25.79 4.32 10.60
N VAL A 296 24.65 4.56 11.22
CA VAL A 296 24.14 5.94 11.48
C VAL A 296 25.07 6.75 12.38
N ASP A 297 25.77 6.14 13.35
CA ASP A 297 26.69 6.88 14.22
C ASP A 297 27.91 7.42 13.46
N ALA A 298 28.46 6.64 12.52
CA ALA A 298 29.56 7.07 11.69
C ALA A 298 29.12 8.17 10.68
N ILE A 299 27.89 8.06 10.18
CA ILE A 299 27.29 9.07 9.29
C ILE A 299 27.02 10.37 10.07
N ARG A 300 26.61 10.29 11.35
CA ARG A 300 26.50 11.46 12.23
C ARG A 300 27.80 12.25 12.27
N GLY A 301 28.93 11.59 12.52
CA GLY A 301 30.22 12.25 12.58
C GLY A 301 30.65 12.90 11.27
N TRP A 302 30.16 12.40 10.12
CA TRP A 302 30.39 13.07 8.83
C TRP A 302 29.62 14.38 8.73
N TYR A 303 28.31 14.39 9.12
CA TYR A 303 27.52 15.63 9.14
C TYR A 303 28.05 16.66 10.15
N GLU A 304 28.48 16.21 11.34
CA GLU A 304 29.14 17.09 12.33
C GLU A 304 30.33 17.80 11.72
N LYS A 305 31.16 17.07 10.96
CA LYS A 305 32.32 17.67 10.26
C LYS A 305 31.88 18.60 9.14
N LEU A 306 30.87 18.24 8.35
CA LEU A 306 30.33 19.08 7.29
C LEU A 306 29.86 20.44 7.84
N PHE A 307 29.06 20.41 8.91
CA PHE A 307 28.41 21.58 9.49
C PHE A 307 29.34 22.48 10.33
N ASN A 308 30.39 21.91 10.94
CA ASN A 308 31.26 22.66 11.83
C ASN A 308 32.60 23.04 11.20
N GLU A 309 33.10 22.27 10.22
CA GLU A 309 34.43 22.45 9.66
C GLU A 309 34.41 22.77 8.17
N SER A 310 33.73 21.95 7.33
CA SER A 310 33.85 22.06 5.89
C SER A 310 33.01 23.21 5.32
N LEU A 311 31.78 23.36 5.75
CA LEU A 311 30.83 24.40 5.32
C LEU A 311 30.04 24.93 6.54
N PRO A 312 30.72 25.63 7.48
CA PRO A 312 30.10 26.08 8.72
C PRO A 312 28.99 27.10 8.44
N ASN A 313 27.82 26.86 9.01
CA ASN A 313 26.62 27.70 8.84
C ASN A 313 26.25 27.98 7.38
N ALA A 314 26.53 27.03 6.48
CA ALA A 314 26.24 27.23 5.07
C ALA A 314 24.73 27.07 4.80
N VAL A 315 24.23 27.89 3.88
CA VAL A 315 22.88 27.72 3.31
C VAL A 315 23.03 26.93 2.02
N PHE A 316 22.40 25.75 2.02
CA PHE A 316 22.36 24.87 0.87
C PHE A 316 21.14 25.16 0.02
N THR A 317 21.33 25.16 -1.29
CA THR A 317 20.27 25.39 -2.27
C THR A 317 20.21 24.22 -3.24
N VAL A 318 19.00 23.72 -3.49
CA VAL A 318 18.75 22.67 -4.47
C VAL A 318 19.13 23.14 -5.86
N GLY A 319 19.89 22.31 -6.58
CA GLY A 319 20.18 22.45 -8.00
C GLY A 319 19.34 21.49 -8.84
N LYS A 320 20.00 20.74 -9.75
CA LYS A 320 19.31 19.70 -10.54
C LYS A 320 19.07 18.46 -9.70
N TYR A 321 17.93 17.84 -9.94
CA TYR A 321 17.59 16.56 -9.32
C TYR A 321 16.91 15.65 -10.33
N SER A 322 17.05 14.34 -10.12
CA SER A 322 16.37 13.29 -10.90
C SER A 322 16.34 12.01 -10.08
N GLY A 323 15.48 11.09 -10.43
CA GLY A 323 15.48 9.80 -9.77
C GLY A 323 14.19 9.02 -9.92
N THR A 324 14.16 7.93 -9.21
CA THR A 324 13.02 7.03 -9.01
C THR A 324 12.82 6.85 -7.52
N ARG A 325 11.80 6.07 -7.11
CA ARG A 325 11.55 5.77 -5.70
C ARG A 325 12.75 5.15 -4.98
N GLU A 326 13.55 4.35 -5.69
CA GLU A 326 14.67 3.59 -5.11
C GLU A 326 16.01 4.30 -5.24
N SER A 327 16.12 5.30 -6.11
CA SER A 327 17.38 6.00 -6.36
C SER A 327 17.15 7.46 -6.74
N TYR A 328 17.92 8.36 -6.11
CA TYR A 328 17.87 9.78 -6.38
C TYR A 328 19.26 10.32 -6.70
N ARG A 329 19.29 11.37 -7.52
CA ARG A 329 20.45 12.24 -7.71
C ARG A 329 20.05 13.67 -7.46
N LEU A 330 20.95 14.40 -6.83
CA LEU A 330 20.75 15.78 -6.42
C LEU A 330 22.05 16.55 -6.62
N GLU A 331 22.00 17.70 -7.27
CA GLU A 331 23.07 18.71 -7.27
C GLU A 331 22.69 19.82 -6.31
N TRP A 332 23.65 20.38 -5.63
CA TRP A 332 23.42 21.48 -4.71
C TRP A 332 24.57 22.50 -4.75
N THR A 333 24.24 23.72 -4.33
CA THR A 333 25.22 24.78 -4.03
C THR A 333 25.11 25.17 -2.57
N ALA A 334 26.18 25.58 -1.95
CA ALA A 334 26.21 26.03 -0.56
C ALA A 334 27.04 27.28 -0.40
N ASN A 335 26.57 28.23 0.42
CA ASN A 335 27.28 29.46 0.76
C ASN A 335 27.35 29.60 2.28
N SER A 336 28.53 29.60 2.82
CA SER A 336 28.80 29.76 4.25
C SER A 336 28.87 31.23 4.64
N SER A 337 28.46 31.56 5.84
CA SER A 337 28.65 32.89 6.42
C SER A 337 30.13 33.31 6.62
N THR A 338 31.07 32.36 6.51
CA THR A 338 32.51 32.58 6.59
C THR A 338 33.14 32.90 5.24
N GLY A 339 32.35 33.01 4.16
CA GLY A 339 32.86 33.28 2.80
C GLY A 339 33.30 32.02 2.06
N LEU A 340 33.03 30.82 2.60
CA LEU A 340 33.26 29.59 1.89
C LEU A 340 32.03 29.25 1.01
N SER A 341 32.24 28.93 -0.24
CA SER A 341 31.23 28.43 -1.14
C SER A 341 31.57 27.02 -1.62
N GLY A 342 30.57 26.18 -1.79
CA GLY A 342 30.74 24.81 -2.24
C GLY A 342 29.67 24.38 -3.23
N THR A 343 30.03 23.44 -4.08
CA THR A 343 29.09 22.73 -4.96
C THR A 343 29.30 21.23 -4.81
N GLY A 344 28.24 20.49 -4.89
CA GLY A 344 28.32 19.05 -4.80
C GLY A 344 27.16 18.34 -5.51
N SER A 345 27.31 17.04 -5.62
CA SER A 345 26.24 16.16 -6.06
C SER A 345 26.15 14.95 -5.15
N GLU A 346 24.93 14.54 -4.94
CA GLU A 346 24.59 13.37 -4.15
C GLU A 346 23.95 12.31 -5.03
N ALA A 347 24.20 11.02 -4.71
CA ALA A 347 23.42 9.93 -5.23
C ALA A 347 22.99 9.04 -4.08
N PHE A 348 21.72 8.63 -4.10
CA PHE A 348 21.11 7.85 -3.04
C PHE A 348 20.53 6.57 -3.61
N LEU A 349 20.71 5.47 -2.89
CA LEU A 349 19.91 4.24 -3.07
C LEU A 349 19.13 4.02 -1.77
N LEU A 350 17.83 3.85 -1.91
CA LEU A 350 16.90 3.69 -0.80
C LEU A 350 16.49 2.24 -0.64
N LEU A 351 16.30 1.85 0.61
CA LEU A 351 15.64 0.61 1.01
C LEU A 351 14.53 0.97 1.99
N ASN A 352 13.28 0.64 1.63
CA ASN A 352 12.10 0.96 2.46
C ASN A 352 12.04 2.46 2.83
N ASP A 353 12.17 3.32 1.82
CA ASP A 353 12.17 4.79 1.93
C ASP A 353 13.25 5.38 2.87
N LYS A 354 14.27 4.58 3.23
CA LYS A 354 15.45 4.99 3.98
C LYS A 354 16.70 4.88 3.13
N ILE A 355 17.58 5.83 3.23
CA ILE A 355 18.86 5.82 2.51
C ILE A 355 19.70 4.65 3.02
N LEU A 356 19.99 3.69 2.15
CA LEU A 356 20.90 2.59 2.42
C LEU A 356 22.30 2.89 1.91
N TYR A 357 22.42 3.49 0.72
CA TYR A 357 23.68 3.95 0.17
C TYR A 357 23.57 5.41 -0.18
N HIS A 358 24.53 6.20 0.30
CA HIS A 358 24.67 7.63 0.02
C HIS A 358 26.06 7.89 -0.54
N PHE A 359 26.13 8.49 -1.72
CA PHE A 359 27.36 8.87 -2.39
C PHE A 359 27.41 10.38 -2.45
N THR A 360 28.46 10.99 -1.91
CA THR A 360 28.71 12.45 -1.97
C THR A 360 29.93 12.74 -2.82
N PHE A 361 29.75 13.62 -3.79
CA PHE A 361 30.80 14.17 -4.65
C PHE A 361 30.86 15.67 -4.42
N LEU A 362 31.86 16.11 -3.66
CA LEU A 362 32.20 17.55 -3.49
C LEU A 362 33.02 18.00 -4.67
N SER A 363 32.56 19.01 -5.40
CA SER A 363 33.25 19.49 -6.61
C SER A 363 34.33 20.51 -6.28
N GLU A 364 34.05 21.50 -5.44
CA GLU A 364 35.00 22.52 -4.95
C GLU A 364 34.43 23.22 -3.70
N VAL A 365 35.32 23.55 -2.77
CA VAL A 365 35.08 24.56 -1.71
C VAL A 365 36.03 25.70 -1.97
N LYS A 366 35.52 26.91 -2.25
CA LYS A 366 36.31 28.11 -2.53
C LYS A 366 36.04 29.17 -1.48
N GLU A 367 37.08 29.97 -1.16
CA GLU A 367 36.86 31.25 -0.49
C GLU A 367 36.27 32.22 -1.53
N GLU A 368 35.20 32.96 -1.21
CA GLU A 368 34.74 34.08 -2.02
C GLU A 368 35.85 35.13 -2.05
N GLU A 369 36.38 35.43 -3.23
CA GLU A 369 37.24 36.60 -3.41
C GLU A 369 36.40 37.85 -3.02
N SER A 370 36.74 38.46 -1.90
CA SER A 370 36.21 39.76 -1.50
C SER A 370 36.45 40.72 -2.67
N LEU A 371 35.38 41.08 -3.38
CA LEU A 371 35.39 42.22 -4.29
C LEU A 371 35.64 43.48 -3.45
N ALA A 372 36.94 43.73 -3.15
CA ALA A 372 37.38 45.01 -2.64
C ALA A 372 36.95 46.05 -3.67
N LEU A 373 35.95 46.84 -3.31
CA LEU A 373 35.61 48.07 -4.00
C LEU A 373 36.90 48.88 -4.24
N MET A 374 37.42 48.82 -5.45
CA MET A 374 38.36 49.83 -5.93
C MET A 374 37.60 51.14 -6.04
N THR A 375 37.60 51.93 -4.98
CA THR A 375 37.42 53.35 -5.06
C THR A 375 38.68 53.90 -5.73
N LEU A 376 38.58 54.19 -7.00
CA LEU A 376 39.54 55.07 -7.69
C LEU A 376 39.35 56.50 -7.23
N PRO A 377 40.44 57.29 -7.16
CA PRO A 377 40.45 58.60 -6.60
C PRO A 377 39.72 59.67 -7.41
#